data_057311e8c46d31ac89a7f4559b5abd5f
#
_entry.id   057311e8c46d31ac89a7f4559b5abd5f
#
_cell.length_a   1.000
_cell.length_b   1.000
_cell.length_c   1.000
_cell.angle_alpha   90.00
_cell.angle_beta   90.00
_cell.angle_gamma   90.00
#
_symmetry.space_group_name_H-M   'P 1'
#
loop_
_entity.id
_entity.type
_entity.pdbx_description
1 polymer ?
#
loop_
_entity_poly.entity_id
_entity_poly.type
_entity_poly.pdbx_seq_one_letter_code
_entity_poly.pdbx_strand_id
1 'polypeptide(L)'
;MAAGAVSFVFGSKPRRSRPTATHSTIGDVILQPDQYPTLHVRTLDFEITPEAAYPVIAAGARYAYWLDSAREESPMSRVSYVGVVPHWAAVLRIENACEATNPTPWDVLDTALASVPKPDNISGLPEGLRGGYVGYFGYEARAALHPGRIGYTPRHTAQTPDSLWMPAVRYLTYEHETRRAWLLGDKPWLEEIEPLLRELAREDSLSEIPGDNALSCDKPSPQLRFEAPEHESYCADIERAQWHIYEGNSYEVCLSAESTARVEHPLTPDQLFELYRTQRRHNPAPYAAYLRCGDFSVLSSSPERFLMVDTHGNAETKPIKGTCPRGANPQDDATAAHWLQHDAKTRAENLMIVDLLRNDLSTVSDPASVQVPVLMGVESYATVHQLVSTVTARLKPEMSAVHASAACFPGGSMTGAPKPSTMNIIEDLEARPRGVYSGALGFFSADGGANLSIVIRTLVAHDNGLITLAAGGAIVADSDPDAEYEEMLTKLRAALPPSVGRIVEKGVSKQSVAATDRENSGVS
;
A
#
# COMPACT_ATOMS: atom_id res chain seq x y z
N MET A 1 -34.31 -8.34 -1.29
CA MET A 1 -32.92 -8.82 -1.35
C MET A 1 -32.21 -7.95 -2.38
N ALA A 2 -31.48 -6.94 -1.94
CA ALA A 2 -30.71 -6.05 -2.81
C ALA A 2 -29.37 -6.75 -3.06
N ALA A 3 -29.06 -7.04 -4.32
CA ALA A 3 -27.74 -7.51 -4.71
C ALA A 3 -26.77 -6.35 -4.65
N GLY A 4 -25.66 -6.52 -3.95
CA GLY A 4 -24.62 -5.51 -3.83
C GLY A 4 -24.10 -5.07 -5.20
N ALA A 5 -23.90 -3.76 -5.38
CA ALA A 5 -23.48 -3.20 -6.64
C ALA A 5 -21.98 -3.45 -6.86
N VAL A 6 -21.62 -4.45 -7.66
CA VAL A 6 -20.29 -4.60 -8.24
C VAL A 6 -20.25 -3.70 -9.48
N SER A 7 -19.43 -2.63 -9.43
CA SER A 7 -19.29 -1.68 -10.54
C SER A 7 -18.02 -2.00 -11.31
N PHE A 8 -18.14 -2.23 -12.59
CA PHE A 8 -17.05 -2.48 -13.52
C PHE A 8 -16.87 -1.29 -14.44
N VAL A 9 -15.67 -0.76 -14.52
CA VAL A 9 -15.39 0.44 -15.30
C VAL A 9 -14.49 0.09 -16.47
N PHE A 10 -15.06 0.18 -17.68
CA PHE A 10 -14.30 0.17 -18.93
C PHE A 10 -13.80 1.57 -19.25
N GLY A 11 -12.55 1.70 -19.67
CA GLY A 11 -11.98 2.98 -20.11
C GLY A 11 -12.64 3.50 -21.37
N SER A 12 -13.66 4.35 -21.27
CA SER A 12 -14.30 5.03 -22.43
C SER A 12 -14.29 6.55 -22.24
N LYS A 13 -14.21 7.27 -23.39
CA LYS A 13 -14.28 8.74 -23.46
C LYS A 13 -15.52 9.31 -22.75
N PRO A 14 -15.45 10.52 -22.15
CA PRO A 14 -16.53 11.06 -21.35
C PRO A 14 -17.76 11.36 -22.22
N ARG A 15 -18.86 10.62 -22.03
CA ARG A 15 -20.21 11.05 -22.38
C ARG A 15 -20.98 11.38 -21.11
N ARG A 16 -21.47 12.62 -21.03
CA ARG A 16 -22.38 13.09 -19.98
C ARG A 16 -23.69 12.30 -20.06
N SER A 17 -23.86 11.33 -19.20
CA SER A 17 -25.14 10.84 -18.65
C SER A 17 -24.78 9.72 -17.68
N ARG A 18 -25.26 9.80 -16.43
CA ARG A 18 -25.18 8.68 -15.49
C ARG A 18 -25.90 7.48 -16.11
N PRO A 19 -25.25 6.33 -16.32
CA PRO A 19 -25.99 5.12 -16.63
C PRO A 19 -26.66 4.62 -15.35
N THR A 20 -27.95 4.39 -15.39
CA THR A 20 -28.66 3.54 -14.44
C THR A 20 -27.96 2.17 -14.41
N ALA A 21 -27.54 1.73 -13.22
CA ALA A 21 -26.92 0.44 -13.01
C ALA A 21 -27.85 -0.67 -13.48
N THR A 22 -27.53 -1.29 -14.59
CA THR A 22 -28.11 -2.58 -14.97
C THR A 22 -27.35 -3.66 -14.17
N HIS A 23 -28.08 -4.51 -13.48
CA HIS A 23 -27.55 -5.69 -12.79
C HIS A 23 -26.91 -6.64 -13.82
N SER A 24 -25.60 -6.49 -14.07
CA SER A 24 -24.82 -7.52 -14.74
C SER A 24 -24.36 -8.53 -13.69
N THR A 25 -24.53 -9.80 -13.97
CA THR A 25 -23.96 -10.87 -13.15
C THR A 25 -22.44 -10.84 -13.28
N ILE A 26 -21.71 -11.20 -12.23
CA ILE A 26 -20.22 -11.21 -12.20
C ILE A 26 -19.63 -11.96 -13.40
N GLY A 27 -20.29 -13.01 -13.89
CA GLY A 27 -19.89 -13.78 -15.07
C GLY A 27 -19.85 -13.02 -16.39
N ASP A 28 -20.62 -11.91 -16.50
CA ASP A 28 -20.74 -11.13 -17.74
C ASP A 28 -19.61 -10.09 -17.93
N VAL A 29 -18.75 -9.90 -16.93
CA VAL A 29 -17.76 -8.81 -16.89
C VAL A 29 -16.33 -9.30 -16.74
N ILE A 30 -16.11 -10.47 -16.14
CA ILE A 30 -14.80 -11.13 -16.15
C ILE A 30 -14.60 -11.71 -17.55
N LEU A 31 -13.58 -11.20 -18.27
CA LEU A 31 -13.22 -11.77 -19.57
C LEU A 31 -12.94 -13.27 -19.41
N GLN A 32 -13.47 -14.06 -20.33
CA GLN A 32 -13.14 -15.47 -20.39
C GLN A 32 -11.68 -15.65 -20.83
N PRO A 33 -11.00 -16.75 -20.45
CA PRO A 33 -9.59 -16.96 -20.78
C PRO A 33 -9.23 -16.79 -22.27
N ASP A 34 -10.16 -17.14 -23.17
CA ASP A 34 -10.02 -17.01 -24.61
C ASP A 34 -10.20 -15.57 -25.14
N GLN A 35 -10.70 -14.66 -24.32
CA GLN A 35 -10.88 -13.25 -24.64
C GLN A 35 -9.66 -12.38 -24.30
N TYR A 36 -8.73 -12.90 -23.50
CA TYR A 36 -7.48 -12.22 -23.26
C TYR A 36 -6.48 -12.50 -24.42
N PRO A 37 -5.74 -11.49 -24.88
CA PRO A 37 -4.63 -11.72 -25.79
C PRO A 37 -3.53 -12.52 -25.10
N THR A 38 -2.73 -13.26 -25.87
CA THR A 38 -1.55 -13.95 -25.36
C THR A 38 -0.58 -12.93 -24.73
N LEU A 39 -0.12 -13.21 -23.54
CA LEU A 39 0.84 -12.39 -22.82
C LEU A 39 2.27 -12.80 -23.25
N HIS A 40 2.80 -12.07 -24.24
CA HIS A 40 4.15 -12.27 -24.75
C HIS A 40 5.19 -11.58 -23.86
N VAL A 41 6.36 -12.19 -23.77
CA VAL A 41 7.52 -11.65 -23.02
C VAL A 41 8.58 -11.19 -24.00
N ARG A 42 9.10 -9.98 -23.80
CA ARG A 42 10.20 -9.40 -24.56
C ARG A 42 11.29 -8.88 -23.63
N THR A 43 12.48 -9.46 -23.68
CA THR A 43 13.64 -8.95 -22.96
C THR A 43 14.15 -7.69 -23.65
N LEU A 44 14.42 -6.63 -22.90
CA LEU A 44 15.03 -5.42 -23.42
C LEU A 44 16.57 -5.60 -23.45
N ASP A 45 17.19 -5.13 -24.52
CA ASP A 45 18.65 -5.13 -24.76
C ASP A 45 19.31 -3.78 -24.40
N PHE A 46 18.56 -2.92 -23.69
CA PHE A 46 18.98 -1.62 -23.19
C PHE A 46 18.50 -1.44 -21.75
N GLU A 47 19.20 -0.61 -21.00
CA GLU A 47 18.83 -0.27 -19.62
C GLU A 47 17.78 0.86 -19.63
N ILE A 48 16.73 0.70 -18.83
CA ILE A 48 15.74 1.75 -18.56
C ILE A 48 15.17 1.56 -17.16
N THR A 49 15.15 2.63 -16.38
CA THR A 49 14.62 2.57 -15.01
C THR A 49 13.09 2.61 -15.01
N PRO A 50 12.43 2.03 -13.98
CA PRO A 50 10.98 2.14 -13.80
C PRO A 50 10.50 3.59 -13.72
N GLU A 51 11.29 4.48 -13.10
CA GLU A 51 10.98 5.90 -12.97
C GLU A 51 10.93 6.60 -14.34
N ALA A 52 11.87 6.33 -15.23
CA ALA A 52 11.87 6.86 -16.59
C ALA A 52 10.76 6.22 -17.47
N ALA A 53 10.52 4.93 -17.32
CA ALA A 53 9.54 4.20 -18.12
C ALA A 53 8.08 4.57 -17.79
N TYR A 54 7.78 4.93 -16.52
CA TYR A 54 6.40 5.14 -16.06
C TYR A 54 5.63 6.19 -16.87
N PRO A 55 6.14 7.41 -17.14
CA PRO A 55 5.42 8.43 -17.91
C PRO A 55 5.04 7.95 -19.31
N VAL A 56 5.89 7.16 -19.95
CA VAL A 56 5.67 6.63 -21.31
C VAL A 56 4.61 5.52 -21.28
N ILE A 57 4.75 4.55 -20.37
CA ILE A 57 3.82 3.41 -20.26
C ILE A 57 2.44 3.87 -19.79
N ALA A 58 2.37 4.80 -18.83
CA ALA A 58 1.13 5.30 -18.26
C ALA A 58 0.50 6.49 -19.01
N ALA A 59 1.08 6.90 -20.16
CA ALA A 59 0.60 8.04 -20.93
C ALA A 59 -0.90 7.93 -21.26
N GLY A 60 -1.68 8.94 -20.89
CA GLY A 60 -3.11 9.02 -21.15
C GLY A 60 -3.98 7.94 -20.49
N ALA A 61 -3.40 7.04 -19.69
CA ALA A 61 -4.13 5.96 -19.05
C ALA A 61 -4.96 6.45 -17.86
N ARG A 62 -6.17 5.91 -17.70
CA ARG A 62 -7.04 6.12 -16.54
C ARG A 62 -6.59 5.26 -15.35
N TYR A 63 -6.11 4.05 -15.62
CA TYR A 63 -5.62 3.08 -14.65
C TYR A 63 -4.19 2.69 -15.01
N ALA A 64 -3.28 2.91 -14.09
CA ALA A 64 -1.88 2.56 -14.23
C ALA A 64 -1.29 2.29 -12.84
N TYR A 65 -0.19 1.56 -12.81
CA TYR A 65 0.48 1.25 -11.55
C TYR A 65 2.00 1.24 -11.71
N TRP A 66 2.66 1.56 -10.63
CA TRP A 66 4.06 1.30 -10.39
C TRP A 66 4.20 0.68 -9.01
N LEU A 67 4.45 -0.63 -8.95
CA LEU A 67 4.92 -1.30 -7.74
C LEU A 67 6.42 -1.13 -7.72
N ASP A 68 6.90 -0.31 -6.80
CA ASP A 68 8.26 0.19 -6.77
C ASP A 68 9.01 -0.41 -5.57
N SER A 69 10.16 -0.98 -5.85
CA SER A 69 11.10 -1.48 -4.86
C SER A 69 12.17 -0.41 -4.62
N ALA A 70 11.77 0.74 -4.08
CA ALA A 70 12.62 1.93 -3.97
C ALA A 70 13.80 1.78 -2.99
N ARG A 71 13.82 0.74 -2.15
CA ARG A 71 14.86 0.49 -1.16
C ARG A 71 15.78 -0.64 -1.59
N GLU A 72 16.77 -0.35 -2.42
CA GLU A 72 17.67 -1.32 -3.07
C GLU A 72 18.41 -2.24 -2.08
N GLU A 73 18.71 -1.77 -0.86
CA GLU A 73 19.40 -2.56 0.18
C GLU A 73 18.51 -3.64 0.85
N SER A 74 17.21 -3.64 0.58
CA SER A 74 16.29 -4.60 1.20
C SER A 74 16.18 -5.87 0.36
N PRO A 75 16.30 -7.06 0.93
CA PRO A 75 16.04 -8.32 0.22
C PRO A 75 14.60 -8.44 -0.30
N MET A 76 13.70 -7.57 0.18
CA MET A 76 12.32 -7.47 -0.29
C MET A 76 12.15 -6.58 -1.53
N SER A 77 13.19 -5.81 -1.91
CA SER A 77 13.19 -4.82 -3.01
C SER A 77 13.95 -5.33 -4.23
N ARG A 78 13.55 -6.48 -4.76
CA ARG A 78 14.27 -7.08 -5.90
C ARG A 78 13.73 -6.68 -7.25
N VAL A 79 12.43 -6.48 -7.38
CA VAL A 79 11.75 -6.31 -8.67
C VAL A 79 10.72 -5.19 -8.58
N SER A 80 10.73 -4.30 -9.57
CA SER A 80 9.69 -3.28 -9.77
C SER A 80 8.83 -3.61 -10.99
N TYR A 81 7.56 -3.17 -10.96
CA TYR A 81 6.59 -3.39 -12.04
C TYR A 81 5.91 -2.08 -12.40
N VAL A 82 5.94 -1.72 -13.68
CA VAL A 82 5.24 -0.55 -14.22
C VAL A 82 4.24 -1.00 -15.25
N GLY A 83 2.96 -0.76 -15.02
CA GLY A 83 1.93 -1.26 -15.93
C GLY A 83 0.77 -0.32 -16.17
N VAL A 84 0.03 -0.65 -17.21
CA VAL A 84 -1.14 0.10 -17.68
C VAL A 84 -2.29 -0.84 -17.99
N VAL A 85 -3.51 -0.42 -17.65
CA VAL A 85 -4.72 -1.18 -17.99
C VAL A 85 -5.25 -0.69 -19.34
N PRO A 86 -5.25 -1.54 -20.39
CA PRO A 86 -5.81 -1.18 -21.68
C PRO A 86 -7.34 -1.06 -21.58
N HIS A 87 -7.93 -0.30 -22.52
CA HIS A 87 -9.36 0.02 -22.52
C HIS A 87 -10.30 -1.19 -22.64
N TRP A 88 -9.80 -2.32 -23.14
CA TRP A 88 -10.57 -3.56 -23.28
C TRP A 88 -10.54 -4.44 -22.02
N ALA A 89 -9.63 -4.17 -21.07
CA ALA A 89 -9.49 -4.96 -19.85
C ALA A 89 -10.28 -4.34 -18.70
N ALA A 90 -11.01 -5.18 -17.97
CA ALA A 90 -11.87 -4.75 -16.87
C ALA A 90 -11.08 -4.62 -15.56
N VAL A 91 -11.28 -3.52 -14.84
CA VAL A 91 -10.83 -3.32 -13.46
C VAL A 91 -11.91 -3.86 -12.52
N LEU A 92 -11.52 -4.73 -11.61
CA LEU A 92 -12.39 -5.20 -10.54
C LEU A 92 -12.49 -4.10 -9.48
N ARG A 93 -13.68 -3.55 -9.26
CA ARG A 93 -13.91 -2.46 -8.33
C ARG A 93 -15.18 -2.75 -7.52
N ILE A 94 -15.05 -2.79 -6.21
CA ILE A 94 -16.13 -3.05 -5.25
C ILE A 94 -16.22 -1.84 -4.32
N GLU A 95 -17.32 -1.08 -4.45
CA GLU A 95 -17.53 0.18 -3.72
C GLU A 95 -17.87 -0.06 -2.25
N ASN A 96 -18.64 -1.10 -1.95
CA ASN A 96 -19.10 -1.40 -0.60
C ASN A 96 -19.14 -2.92 -0.37
N ALA A 97 -18.17 -3.42 0.38
CA ALA A 97 -18.05 -4.84 0.69
C ALA A 97 -19.14 -5.36 1.64
N CYS A 98 -19.80 -4.50 2.42
CA CYS A 98 -20.97 -4.88 3.22
C CYS A 98 -22.13 -5.39 2.37
N GLU A 99 -22.27 -4.89 1.15
CA GLU A 99 -23.31 -5.31 0.21
C GLU A 99 -22.87 -6.50 -0.64
N ALA A 100 -21.54 -6.72 -0.78
CA ALA A 100 -20.92 -7.78 -1.55
C ALA A 100 -20.60 -9.02 -0.70
N THR A 101 -21.59 -9.59 -0.05
CA THR A 101 -21.40 -10.72 0.88
C THR A 101 -21.33 -12.09 0.19
N ASN A 102 -21.77 -12.18 -1.07
CA ASN A 102 -21.71 -13.43 -1.86
C ASN A 102 -21.84 -13.13 -3.35
N PRO A 103 -20.79 -13.24 -4.17
CA PRO A 103 -19.40 -13.56 -3.75
C PRO A 103 -18.72 -12.39 -3.04
N THR A 104 -17.72 -12.72 -2.22
CA THR A 104 -16.89 -11.73 -1.55
C THR A 104 -15.89 -11.06 -2.51
N PRO A 105 -15.27 -9.91 -2.17
CA PRO A 105 -14.18 -9.33 -2.97
C PRO A 105 -13.04 -10.30 -3.27
N TRP A 106 -12.75 -11.22 -2.34
CA TRP A 106 -11.75 -12.27 -2.53
C TRP A 106 -12.20 -13.34 -3.52
N ASP A 107 -13.46 -13.80 -3.44
CA ASP A 107 -14.02 -14.78 -4.39
C ASP A 107 -14.04 -14.22 -5.82
N VAL A 108 -14.38 -12.93 -5.97
CA VAL A 108 -14.35 -12.22 -7.26
C VAL A 108 -12.92 -12.21 -7.83
N LEU A 109 -11.94 -11.86 -7.00
CA LEU A 109 -10.54 -11.82 -7.43
C LEU A 109 -9.99 -13.21 -7.74
N ASP A 110 -10.27 -14.22 -6.92
CA ASP A 110 -9.81 -15.60 -7.13
C ASP A 110 -10.36 -16.19 -8.43
N THR A 111 -11.66 -15.95 -8.70
CA THR A 111 -12.31 -16.33 -9.97
C THR A 111 -11.68 -15.61 -11.16
N ALA A 112 -11.46 -14.31 -11.05
CA ALA A 112 -10.88 -13.50 -12.11
C ALA A 112 -9.42 -13.91 -12.38
N LEU A 113 -8.66 -14.21 -11.33
CA LEU A 113 -7.27 -14.62 -11.43
C LEU A 113 -7.10 -15.93 -12.23
N ALA A 114 -8.02 -16.87 -12.08
CA ALA A 114 -8.04 -18.11 -12.85
C ALA A 114 -8.22 -17.88 -14.37
N SER A 115 -8.76 -16.72 -14.77
CA SER A 115 -9.05 -16.37 -16.18
C SER A 115 -7.92 -15.58 -16.85
N VAL A 116 -6.99 -14.98 -16.08
CA VAL A 116 -5.90 -14.16 -16.65
C VAL A 116 -4.84 -15.05 -17.31
N PRO A 117 -4.37 -14.69 -18.51
CA PRO A 117 -3.35 -15.47 -19.21
C PRO A 117 -2.01 -15.47 -18.46
N LYS A 118 -1.35 -16.61 -18.46
CA LYS A 118 0.05 -16.73 -18.06
C LYS A 118 0.95 -16.29 -19.22
N PRO A 119 2.16 -15.78 -18.95
CA PRO A 119 3.14 -15.48 -19.98
C PRO A 119 3.46 -16.73 -20.81
N ASP A 120 3.64 -16.58 -22.12
CA ASP A 120 3.98 -17.66 -23.05
C ASP A 120 5.40 -18.22 -22.80
N ASN A 121 6.29 -17.41 -22.26
CA ASN A 121 7.64 -17.81 -21.89
C ASN A 121 8.10 -17.09 -20.61
N ILE A 122 8.43 -17.84 -19.57
CA ILE A 122 8.93 -17.30 -18.29
C ILE A 122 10.46 -17.43 -18.15
N SER A 123 11.16 -17.97 -19.17
CA SER A 123 12.60 -18.15 -19.10
C SER A 123 13.32 -16.82 -18.94
N GLY A 124 14.10 -16.70 -17.86
CA GLY A 124 14.85 -15.50 -17.52
C GLY A 124 14.04 -14.39 -16.85
N LEU A 125 12.72 -14.53 -16.67
CA LEU A 125 11.94 -13.61 -15.83
C LEU A 125 12.25 -13.86 -14.35
N PRO A 126 12.39 -12.82 -13.54
CA PRO A 126 12.47 -12.97 -12.09
C PRO A 126 11.17 -13.56 -11.51
N GLU A 127 11.26 -14.14 -10.31
CA GLU A 127 10.07 -14.51 -9.55
C GLU A 127 9.25 -13.28 -9.18
N GLY A 128 7.90 -13.41 -9.19
CA GLY A 128 7.00 -12.34 -8.83
C GLY A 128 5.77 -12.27 -9.73
N LEU A 129 5.44 -11.08 -10.25
CA LEU A 129 4.26 -10.86 -11.08
C LEU A 129 4.45 -11.44 -12.49
N ARG A 130 3.62 -12.42 -12.83
CA ARG A 130 3.60 -13.10 -14.13
C ARG A 130 2.20 -13.15 -14.71
N GLY A 131 1.65 -11.98 -15.03
CA GLY A 131 0.22 -11.78 -15.23
C GLY A 131 -0.52 -11.75 -13.89
N GLY A 132 -1.85 -11.59 -13.92
CA GLY A 132 -2.64 -11.53 -12.69
C GLY A 132 -3.22 -10.14 -12.43
N TYR A 133 -3.24 -9.72 -11.17
CA TYR A 133 -3.86 -8.47 -10.76
C TYR A 133 -2.96 -7.67 -9.81
N VAL A 134 -2.96 -6.34 -9.99
CA VAL A 134 -2.32 -5.35 -9.11
C VAL A 134 -3.39 -4.45 -8.51
N GLY A 135 -3.36 -4.21 -7.21
CA GLY A 135 -4.38 -3.39 -6.57
C GLY A 135 -4.33 -3.45 -5.05
N TYR A 136 -5.50 -3.31 -4.43
CA TYR A 136 -5.60 -3.32 -2.98
C TYR A 136 -6.95 -3.85 -2.47
N PHE A 137 -6.96 -4.32 -1.24
CA PHE A 137 -8.12 -4.42 -0.35
C PHE A 137 -8.04 -3.27 0.65
N GLY A 138 -9.06 -2.42 0.72
CA GLY A 138 -9.24 -1.40 1.75
C GLY A 138 -9.70 -2.01 3.07
N TYR A 139 -9.51 -1.29 4.17
CA TYR A 139 -9.81 -1.80 5.51
C TYR A 139 -11.27 -2.25 5.67
N GLU A 140 -12.23 -1.56 5.04
CA GLU A 140 -13.66 -1.88 5.09
C GLU A 140 -14.01 -3.15 4.34
N ALA A 141 -13.15 -3.68 3.45
CA ALA A 141 -13.34 -4.98 2.80
C ALA A 141 -13.55 -6.12 3.82
N ARG A 142 -13.04 -5.97 5.05
CA ARG A 142 -13.27 -6.92 6.16
C ARG A 142 -14.74 -7.30 6.37
N ALA A 143 -15.66 -6.41 5.99
CA ALA A 143 -17.10 -6.63 6.10
C ALA A 143 -17.59 -7.90 5.40
N ALA A 144 -16.95 -8.25 4.29
CA ALA A 144 -17.33 -9.42 3.51
C ALA A 144 -16.79 -10.74 4.09
N LEU A 145 -15.77 -10.70 4.97
CA LEU A 145 -15.13 -11.92 5.50
C LEU A 145 -16.02 -12.66 6.49
N HIS A 146 -16.69 -11.92 7.37
CA HIS A 146 -17.56 -12.48 8.40
C HIS A 146 -18.82 -11.61 8.58
N PRO A 147 -19.78 -11.65 7.64
CA PRO A 147 -20.96 -10.81 7.68
C PRO A 147 -21.73 -10.91 9.00
N GLY A 148 -22.07 -9.76 9.60
CA GLY A 148 -22.81 -9.68 10.84
C GLY A 148 -22.01 -9.98 12.12
N ARG A 149 -20.73 -10.36 12.01
CA ARG A 149 -19.86 -10.56 13.18
C ARG A 149 -19.37 -9.22 13.72
N ILE A 150 -19.36 -9.08 15.06
CA ILE A 150 -18.81 -7.90 15.74
C ILE A 150 -17.38 -7.61 15.23
N GLY A 151 -17.09 -6.34 14.95
CA GLY A 151 -15.81 -5.85 14.43
C GLY A 151 -15.63 -5.99 12.92
N TYR A 152 -16.42 -6.82 12.25
CA TYR A 152 -16.37 -6.96 10.79
C TYR A 152 -17.40 -6.09 10.06
N THR A 153 -18.39 -5.51 10.75
CA THR A 153 -19.40 -4.64 10.13
C THR A 153 -19.01 -3.19 10.34
N PRO A 154 -18.49 -2.48 9.29
CA PRO A 154 -18.19 -1.06 9.38
C PRO A 154 -19.48 -0.23 9.47
N ARG A 155 -19.40 0.89 10.17
CA ARG A 155 -20.49 1.87 10.31
C ARG A 155 -20.28 3.09 9.44
N HIS A 156 -19.11 3.19 8.84
CA HIS A 156 -18.70 4.31 8.00
C HIS A 156 -18.30 3.82 6.61
N THR A 157 -18.57 4.63 5.57
CA THR A 157 -18.25 4.31 4.18
C THR A 157 -17.09 5.18 3.72
N ALA A 158 -16.05 4.56 3.15
CA ALA A 158 -14.91 5.25 2.59
C ALA A 158 -15.27 5.98 1.28
N GLN A 159 -14.48 7.00 0.91
CA GLN A 159 -14.60 7.65 -0.41
C GLN A 159 -13.92 6.82 -1.51
N THR A 160 -13.05 5.91 -1.14
CA THR A 160 -12.42 4.95 -2.05
C THR A 160 -13.19 3.64 -2.06
N PRO A 161 -13.16 2.87 -3.15
CA PRO A 161 -13.68 1.51 -3.15
C PRO A 161 -13.03 0.66 -2.06
N ASP A 162 -13.82 -0.27 -1.49
CA ASP A 162 -13.29 -1.23 -0.51
C ASP A 162 -12.34 -2.24 -1.15
N SER A 163 -12.40 -2.42 -2.48
CA SER A 163 -11.47 -3.26 -3.23
C SER A 163 -11.32 -2.77 -4.67
N LEU A 164 -10.08 -2.70 -5.15
CA LEU A 164 -9.77 -2.35 -6.54
C LEU A 164 -8.58 -3.18 -7.04
N TRP A 165 -8.78 -3.92 -8.15
CA TRP A 165 -7.75 -4.75 -8.76
C TRP A 165 -7.68 -4.54 -10.27
N MET A 166 -6.51 -4.17 -10.75
CA MET A 166 -6.15 -3.88 -12.14
C MET A 166 -5.51 -5.10 -12.79
N PRO A 167 -5.98 -5.59 -13.94
CA PRO A 167 -5.35 -6.73 -14.62
C PRO A 167 -3.95 -6.36 -15.12
N ALA A 168 -2.97 -7.19 -14.80
CA ALA A 168 -1.58 -7.04 -15.21
C ALA A 168 -1.34 -7.72 -16.55
N VAL A 169 -1.74 -7.03 -17.64
CA VAL A 169 -1.68 -7.55 -19.02
C VAL A 169 -0.80 -6.73 -19.97
N ARG A 170 -0.30 -5.55 -19.53
CA ARG A 170 0.68 -4.71 -20.23
C ARG A 170 1.55 -4.04 -19.19
N TYR A 171 2.79 -4.49 -19.05
CA TYR A 171 3.69 -3.95 -18.04
C TYR A 171 5.16 -4.21 -18.34
N LEU A 172 6.01 -3.44 -17.69
CA LEU A 172 7.45 -3.62 -17.59
C LEU A 172 7.78 -4.27 -16.25
N THR A 173 8.64 -5.27 -16.27
CA THR A 173 9.31 -5.86 -15.10
C THR A 173 10.75 -5.38 -15.10
N TYR A 174 11.24 -4.91 -13.95
CA TYR A 174 12.63 -4.47 -13.79
C TYR A 174 13.27 -5.14 -12.57
N GLU A 175 14.38 -5.84 -12.77
CA GLU A 175 15.16 -6.46 -11.70
C GLU A 175 16.33 -5.57 -11.31
N HIS A 176 16.33 -5.11 -10.06
CA HIS A 176 17.29 -4.10 -9.57
C HIS A 176 18.74 -4.63 -9.51
N GLU A 177 18.94 -5.89 -9.13
CA GLU A 177 20.28 -6.48 -8.99
C GLU A 177 21.01 -6.59 -10.33
N THR A 178 20.32 -7.04 -11.37
CA THR A 178 20.89 -7.24 -12.71
C THR A 178 20.68 -6.06 -13.64
N ARG A 179 19.85 -5.07 -13.25
CA ARG A 179 19.40 -3.92 -14.06
C ARG A 179 18.76 -4.33 -15.38
N ARG A 180 18.17 -5.52 -15.44
CA ARG A 180 17.49 -6.04 -16.62
C ARG A 180 16.01 -5.72 -16.58
N ALA A 181 15.46 -5.49 -17.76
CA ALA A 181 14.04 -5.20 -17.94
C ALA A 181 13.40 -6.12 -18.99
N TRP A 182 12.13 -6.41 -18.78
CA TRP A 182 11.27 -7.19 -19.67
C TRP A 182 9.95 -6.46 -19.85
N LEU A 183 9.44 -6.47 -21.07
CA LEU A 183 8.07 -6.05 -21.38
C LEU A 183 7.18 -7.28 -21.48
N LEU A 184 6.01 -7.21 -20.87
CA LEU A 184 4.98 -8.24 -20.95
C LEU A 184 3.68 -7.62 -21.48
N GLY A 185 3.12 -8.18 -22.57
CA GLY A 185 1.91 -7.65 -23.18
C GLY A 185 1.54 -8.33 -24.47
N ASP A 186 0.48 -7.83 -25.12
CA ASP A 186 0.11 -8.24 -26.47
C ASP A 186 1.10 -7.68 -27.51
N LYS A 187 1.27 -8.39 -28.63
CA LYS A 187 2.26 -8.01 -29.66
C LYS A 187 2.12 -6.57 -30.16
N PRO A 188 0.91 -6.07 -30.49
CA PRO A 188 0.78 -4.68 -30.96
C PRO A 188 1.32 -3.67 -29.95
N TRP A 189 1.04 -3.84 -28.65
CA TRP A 189 1.54 -2.95 -27.63
C TRP A 189 3.07 -3.06 -27.45
N LEU A 190 3.64 -4.27 -27.51
CA LEU A 190 5.09 -4.45 -27.45
C LEU A 190 5.81 -3.77 -28.61
N GLU A 191 5.23 -3.83 -29.82
CA GLU A 191 5.76 -3.18 -31.02
C GLU A 191 5.66 -1.65 -30.96
N GLU A 192 4.67 -1.11 -30.28
CA GLU A 192 4.46 0.32 -30.05
C GLU A 192 5.37 0.88 -28.96
N ILE A 193 5.45 0.21 -27.82
CA ILE A 193 6.06 0.79 -26.62
C ILE A 193 7.58 0.66 -26.57
N GLU A 194 8.15 -0.45 -27.08
CA GLU A 194 9.60 -0.68 -27.02
C GLU A 194 10.42 0.40 -27.74
N PRO A 195 10.06 0.85 -28.97
CA PRO A 195 10.79 1.92 -29.63
C PRO A 195 10.81 3.25 -28.83
N LEU A 196 9.71 3.59 -28.17
CA LEU A 196 9.60 4.79 -27.34
C LEU A 196 10.51 4.72 -26.12
N LEU A 197 10.53 3.56 -25.44
CA LEU A 197 11.41 3.32 -24.31
C LEU A 197 12.89 3.31 -24.72
N ARG A 198 13.20 2.78 -25.90
CA ARG A 198 14.56 2.75 -26.45
C ARG A 198 15.05 4.16 -26.82
N GLU A 199 14.20 5.02 -27.35
CA GLU A 199 14.53 6.42 -27.63
C GLU A 199 14.82 7.16 -26.32
N LEU A 200 13.95 7.03 -25.31
CA LEU A 200 14.15 7.61 -23.99
C LEU A 200 15.46 7.15 -23.35
N ALA A 201 15.78 5.87 -23.40
CA ALA A 201 17.02 5.32 -22.84
C ALA A 201 18.29 5.88 -23.53
N ARG A 202 18.20 6.23 -24.82
CA ARG A 202 19.29 6.90 -25.54
C ARG A 202 19.45 8.36 -25.12
N GLU A 203 18.36 9.06 -24.91
CA GLU A 203 18.39 10.46 -24.44
C GLU A 203 18.99 10.55 -23.04
N ASP A 204 18.60 9.65 -22.13
CA ASP A 204 19.16 9.56 -20.77
C ASP A 204 20.67 9.27 -20.79
N SER A 205 21.14 8.40 -21.70
CA SER A 205 22.56 8.06 -21.81
C SER A 205 23.42 9.18 -22.40
N LEU A 206 22.82 10.16 -23.08
CA LEU A 206 23.48 11.33 -23.65
C LEU A 206 23.47 12.53 -22.70
N SER A 207 22.65 12.51 -21.64
CA SER A 207 22.65 13.58 -20.64
C SER A 207 23.82 13.38 -19.67
N GLU A 208 24.69 14.40 -19.56
CA GLU A 208 25.86 14.40 -18.64
C GLU A 208 25.47 14.38 -17.15
N ILE A 209 24.16 14.46 -16.82
CA ILE A 209 23.60 14.44 -15.47
C ILE A 209 22.64 13.27 -15.37
N PRO A 210 23.05 12.13 -14.77
CA PRO A 210 22.15 11.00 -14.56
C PRO A 210 20.96 11.41 -13.65
N GLY A 211 19.75 11.30 -14.16
CA GLY A 211 18.52 11.42 -13.37
C GLY A 211 17.88 12.81 -13.28
N ASP A 212 18.41 13.85 -13.95
CA ASP A 212 17.85 15.22 -13.89
C ASP A 212 17.12 15.64 -15.19
N ASN A 213 17.05 14.80 -16.20
CA ASN A 213 16.13 14.96 -17.33
C ASN A 213 14.70 14.54 -16.94
N ALA A 214 14.26 15.02 -15.79
CA ALA A 214 12.87 15.02 -15.43
C ALA A 214 12.15 15.98 -16.40
N LEU A 215 11.07 15.53 -17.00
CA LEU A 215 10.01 16.40 -17.51
C LEU A 215 9.81 17.49 -16.46
N SER A 216 10.44 18.65 -16.65
CA SER A 216 10.29 19.77 -15.74
C SER A 216 8.83 20.18 -15.85
N CYS A 217 8.04 19.81 -14.87
CA CYS A 217 6.72 20.39 -14.72
C CYS A 217 6.98 21.87 -14.41
N ASP A 218 6.77 22.76 -15.40
CA ASP A 218 7.02 24.20 -15.30
C ASP A 218 6.20 24.89 -14.18
N LYS A 219 5.40 24.14 -13.47
CA LYS A 219 4.64 24.60 -12.31
C LYS A 219 5.08 23.83 -11.07
N PRO A 220 5.63 24.52 -10.05
CA PRO A 220 5.93 23.89 -8.77
C PRO A 220 4.68 23.24 -8.22
N SER A 221 4.80 22.02 -7.71
CA SER A 221 3.72 21.35 -7.00
C SER A 221 3.23 22.24 -5.86
N PRO A 222 1.91 22.39 -5.67
CA PRO A 222 1.39 23.22 -4.59
C PRO A 222 1.89 22.68 -3.25
N GLN A 223 2.29 23.60 -2.36
CA GLN A 223 2.63 23.24 -0.98
C GLN A 223 1.36 22.83 -0.25
N LEU A 224 1.25 21.54 0.07
CA LEU A 224 0.10 20.95 0.74
C LEU A 224 0.10 21.34 2.22
N ARG A 225 -1.07 21.70 2.72
CA ARG A 225 -1.29 22.02 4.14
C ARG A 225 -2.27 21.00 4.69
N PHE A 226 -1.73 20.06 5.46
CA PHE A 226 -2.54 19.04 6.13
C PHE A 226 -2.95 19.52 7.51
N GLU A 227 -4.23 19.45 7.83
CA GLU A 227 -4.73 19.73 9.17
C GLU A 227 -4.31 18.61 10.11
N ALA A 228 -3.65 18.95 11.23
CA ALA A 228 -3.33 17.98 12.26
C ALA A 228 -4.61 17.43 12.90
N PRO A 229 -4.65 16.15 13.29
CA PRO A 229 -5.68 15.64 14.19
C PRO A 229 -5.74 16.47 15.49
N GLU A 230 -6.92 16.60 16.05
CA GLU A 230 -7.09 17.39 17.27
C GLU A 230 -6.50 16.65 18.49
N HIS A 231 -5.60 17.31 19.23
CA HIS A 231 -4.86 16.72 20.34
C HIS A 231 -5.76 16.16 21.45
N GLU A 232 -6.68 17.01 21.96
CA GLU A 232 -7.58 16.63 23.07
C GLU A 232 -8.48 15.43 22.68
N SER A 233 -8.99 15.42 21.45
CA SER A 233 -9.83 14.34 20.95
C SER A 233 -9.05 13.03 20.85
N TYR A 234 -7.84 13.06 20.27
CA TYR A 234 -7.03 11.86 20.10
C TYR A 234 -6.55 11.30 21.45
N CYS A 235 -6.14 12.15 22.40
CA CYS A 235 -5.78 11.74 23.75
C CYS A 235 -6.97 11.12 24.49
N ALA A 236 -8.16 11.68 24.37
CA ALA A 236 -9.38 11.10 24.95
C ALA A 236 -9.71 9.72 24.36
N ASP A 237 -9.47 9.52 23.04
CA ASP A 237 -9.67 8.23 22.41
C ASP A 237 -8.62 7.21 22.87
N ILE A 238 -7.38 7.63 23.16
CA ILE A 238 -6.35 6.77 23.79
C ILE A 238 -6.79 6.35 25.19
N GLU A 239 -7.28 7.25 26.04
CA GLU A 239 -7.78 6.93 27.39
C GLU A 239 -8.96 5.93 27.32
N ARG A 240 -9.85 6.09 26.35
CA ARG A 240 -10.96 5.15 26.11
C ARG A 240 -10.45 3.79 25.64
N ALA A 241 -9.43 3.74 24.78
CA ALA A 241 -8.78 2.49 24.38
C ALA A 241 -8.15 1.78 25.57
N GLN A 242 -7.45 2.51 26.44
CA GLN A 242 -6.85 2.00 27.68
C GLN A 242 -7.92 1.47 28.64
N TRP A 243 -9.07 2.15 28.76
CA TRP A 243 -10.20 1.63 29.53
C TRP A 243 -10.68 0.28 29.00
N HIS A 244 -10.81 0.10 27.68
CA HIS A 244 -11.16 -1.20 27.10
C HIS A 244 -10.10 -2.27 27.34
N ILE A 245 -8.83 -1.91 27.37
CA ILE A 245 -7.73 -2.82 27.69
C ILE A 245 -7.82 -3.24 29.17
N TYR A 246 -8.05 -2.28 30.07
CA TYR A 246 -8.18 -2.52 31.49
C TYR A 246 -9.39 -3.44 31.82
N GLU A 247 -10.51 -3.25 31.12
CA GLU A 247 -11.70 -4.12 31.23
C GLU A 247 -11.52 -5.52 30.58
N GLY A 248 -10.35 -5.79 29.96
CA GLY A 248 -10.05 -7.07 29.32
C GLY A 248 -10.73 -7.27 27.96
N ASN A 249 -11.25 -6.23 27.33
CA ASN A 249 -11.87 -6.29 26.01
C ASN A 249 -10.85 -6.40 24.87
N SER A 250 -9.62 -5.94 25.10
CA SER A 250 -8.48 -6.02 24.17
C SER A 250 -7.16 -6.04 24.95
N TYR A 251 -6.09 -6.52 24.32
CA TYR A 251 -4.72 -6.42 24.85
C TYR A 251 -3.97 -5.23 24.26
N GLU A 252 -4.28 -4.87 23.03
CA GLU A 252 -3.70 -3.76 22.26
C GLU A 252 -4.76 -3.23 21.29
N VAL A 253 -4.79 -1.92 21.11
CA VAL A 253 -5.65 -1.24 20.12
C VAL A 253 -4.77 -0.41 19.20
N CYS A 254 -4.68 -0.74 17.92
CA CYS A 254 -4.05 0.12 16.93
C CYS A 254 -4.98 1.27 16.58
N LEU A 255 -4.86 2.39 17.29
CA LEU A 255 -5.65 3.60 17.10
C LEU A 255 -5.00 4.49 16.04
N SER A 256 -5.80 5.08 15.15
CA SER A 256 -5.29 5.96 14.09
C SER A 256 -6.10 7.24 13.94
N ALA A 257 -5.44 8.26 13.40
CA ALA A 257 -6.08 9.51 13.00
C ALA A 257 -5.75 9.85 11.55
N GLU A 258 -6.64 10.62 10.92
CA GLU A 258 -6.49 11.09 9.55
C GLU A 258 -6.20 12.59 9.53
N SER A 259 -5.23 12.96 8.72
CA SER A 259 -4.87 14.32 8.37
C SER A 259 -5.27 14.60 6.93
N THR A 260 -5.89 15.73 6.67
CA THR A 260 -6.43 16.07 5.35
C THR A 260 -5.86 17.38 4.82
N ALA A 261 -5.65 17.45 3.51
CA ALA A 261 -5.36 18.67 2.79
C ALA A 261 -6.36 18.85 1.64
N ARG A 262 -6.68 20.12 1.32
CA ARG A 262 -7.52 20.45 0.17
C ARG A 262 -6.77 21.37 -0.77
N VAL A 263 -6.84 21.07 -2.06
CA VAL A 263 -6.37 21.91 -3.14
C VAL A 263 -7.56 22.45 -3.92
N GLU A 264 -7.43 23.69 -4.42
CA GLU A 264 -8.52 24.35 -5.17
C GLU A 264 -8.87 23.60 -6.47
N HIS A 265 -7.84 23.08 -7.12
CA HIS A 265 -7.98 22.24 -8.30
C HIS A 265 -7.32 20.88 -8.08
N PRO A 266 -7.92 19.76 -8.50
CA PRO A 266 -7.30 18.46 -8.42
C PRO A 266 -5.91 18.45 -9.06
N LEU A 267 -4.97 17.72 -8.45
CA LEU A 267 -3.63 17.56 -9.01
C LEU A 267 -3.71 16.80 -10.33
N THR A 268 -2.96 17.27 -11.32
CA THR A 268 -2.84 16.56 -12.60
C THR A 268 -2.06 15.25 -12.44
N PRO A 269 -2.19 14.30 -13.38
CA PRO A 269 -1.39 13.07 -13.35
C PRO A 269 0.12 13.31 -13.24
N ASP A 270 0.64 14.34 -13.91
CA ASP A 270 2.07 14.69 -13.86
C ASP A 270 2.47 15.26 -12.50
N GLN A 271 1.62 16.11 -11.91
CA GLN A 271 1.83 16.62 -10.56
C GLN A 271 1.79 15.50 -9.50
N LEU A 272 0.87 14.52 -9.64
CA LEU A 272 0.78 13.37 -8.76
C LEU A 272 2.00 12.46 -8.91
N PHE A 273 2.50 12.27 -10.12
CA PHE A 273 3.71 11.49 -10.37
C PHE A 273 4.94 12.18 -9.75
N GLU A 274 5.08 13.50 -9.92
CA GLU A 274 6.19 14.24 -9.30
C GLU A 274 6.10 14.27 -7.77
N LEU A 275 4.88 14.35 -7.23
CA LEU A 275 4.63 14.21 -5.80
C LEU A 275 5.11 12.83 -5.30
N TYR A 276 4.77 11.75 -6.01
CA TYR A 276 5.23 10.40 -5.68
C TYR A 276 6.76 10.27 -5.79
N ARG A 277 7.38 10.80 -6.85
CA ARG A 277 8.84 10.81 -7.01
C ARG A 277 9.53 11.49 -5.83
N THR A 278 9.01 12.61 -5.37
CA THR A 278 9.53 13.34 -4.21
C THR A 278 9.35 12.52 -2.92
N GLN A 279 8.18 11.89 -2.72
CA GLN A 279 7.91 11.04 -1.57
C GLN A 279 8.85 9.83 -1.52
N ARG A 280 9.04 9.12 -2.64
CA ARG A 280 9.91 7.93 -2.69
C ARG A 280 11.39 8.24 -2.43
N ARG A 281 11.88 9.41 -2.86
CA ARG A 281 13.25 9.86 -2.57
C ARG A 281 13.43 10.22 -1.10
N HIS A 282 12.41 10.84 -0.49
CA HIS A 282 12.45 11.21 0.92
C HIS A 282 12.30 10.02 1.85
N ASN A 283 11.45 9.07 1.50
CA ASN A 283 11.12 7.89 2.30
C ASN A 283 11.15 6.62 1.44
N PRO A 284 12.34 6.18 1.00
CA PRO A 284 12.47 4.96 0.21
C PRO A 284 12.00 3.74 1.03
N ALA A 285 11.15 2.92 0.42
CA ALA A 285 10.54 1.78 1.09
C ALA A 285 10.52 0.54 0.18
N PRO A 286 10.59 -0.68 0.77
CA PRO A 286 10.57 -1.92 -0.01
C PRO A 286 9.23 -2.20 -0.71
N TYR A 287 8.15 -1.60 -0.24
CA TYR A 287 6.80 -1.70 -0.80
C TYR A 287 6.26 -0.33 -1.19
N ALA A 288 7.12 0.51 -1.79
CA ALA A 288 6.64 1.74 -2.40
C ALA A 288 5.71 1.42 -3.59
N ALA A 289 4.69 2.25 -3.81
CA ALA A 289 3.75 2.04 -4.90
C ALA A 289 3.06 3.34 -5.32
N TYR A 290 2.84 3.50 -6.61
CA TYR A 290 2.01 4.54 -7.18
C TYR A 290 0.91 3.91 -8.03
N LEU A 291 -0.36 4.09 -7.63
CA LEU A 291 -1.52 3.60 -8.37
C LEU A 291 -2.37 4.77 -8.84
N ARG A 292 -2.71 4.79 -10.12
CA ARG A 292 -3.77 5.63 -10.69
C ARG A 292 -5.03 4.80 -10.79
N CYS A 293 -6.05 5.14 -10.02
CA CYS A 293 -7.24 4.32 -9.80
C CYS A 293 -8.51 4.93 -10.42
N GLY A 294 -8.38 5.74 -11.46
CA GLY A 294 -9.49 6.37 -12.15
C GLY A 294 -9.82 7.75 -11.58
N ASP A 295 -10.53 7.82 -10.48
CA ASP A 295 -11.00 9.03 -9.80
C ASP A 295 -10.19 9.38 -8.53
N PHE A 296 -9.16 8.59 -8.22
CA PHE A 296 -8.20 8.86 -7.17
C PHE A 296 -6.84 8.22 -7.50
N SER A 297 -5.82 8.58 -6.74
CA SER A 297 -4.49 7.99 -6.81
C SER A 297 -3.97 7.63 -5.41
N VAL A 298 -3.19 6.54 -5.33
CA VAL A 298 -2.55 6.05 -4.10
C VAL A 298 -1.05 6.18 -4.25
N LEU A 299 -0.41 6.91 -3.32
CA LEU A 299 1.02 7.16 -3.28
C LEU A 299 1.56 6.57 -1.97
N SER A 300 2.16 5.39 -2.04
CA SER A 300 2.56 4.60 -0.86
C SER A 300 4.07 4.49 -0.72
N SER A 301 4.56 4.61 0.51
CA SER A 301 5.94 4.31 0.92
C SER A 301 5.94 3.29 2.07
N SER A 302 5.22 2.19 1.91
CA SER A 302 5.08 1.18 2.96
C SER A 302 6.37 0.40 3.20
N PRO A 303 6.83 0.28 4.46
CA PRO A 303 7.97 -0.55 4.81
C PRO A 303 7.60 -2.00 5.13
N GLU A 304 6.31 -2.33 5.32
CA GLU A 304 5.88 -3.55 6.00
C GLU A 304 5.21 -4.55 5.04
N ARG A 305 5.68 -5.81 5.08
CA ARG A 305 5.04 -6.93 4.37
C ARG A 305 3.79 -7.39 5.12
N PHE A 306 2.65 -7.34 4.41
CA PHE A 306 1.44 -7.98 4.89
C PHE A 306 1.49 -9.50 4.69
N LEU A 307 1.69 -9.94 3.45
CA LEU A 307 1.73 -11.35 3.07
C LEU A 307 2.51 -11.53 1.77
N MET A 308 3.39 -12.51 1.72
CA MET A 308 3.98 -13.05 0.50
C MET A 308 3.63 -14.54 0.41
N VAL A 309 3.28 -14.99 -0.79
CA VAL A 309 3.10 -16.41 -1.11
C VAL A 309 3.89 -16.70 -2.36
N ASP A 310 4.76 -17.70 -2.31
CA ASP A 310 5.48 -18.15 -3.51
C ASP A 310 4.63 -19.10 -4.38
N THR A 311 5.12 -19.42 -5.57
CA THR A 311 4.44 -20.32 -6.53
C THR A 311 4.28 -21.75 -6.02
N HIS A 312 4.94 -22.09 -4.90
CA HIS A 312 4.85 -23.38 -4.25
C HIS A 312 3.90 -23.39 -3.07
N GLY A 313 3.25 -22.26 -2.74
CA GLY A 313 2.34 -22.12 -1.61
C GLY A 313 3.03 -21.94 -0.26
N ASN A 314 4.31 -21.54 -0.22
CA ASN A 314 4.93 -21.11 1.02
C ASN A 314 4.51 -19.66 1.29
N ALA A 315 3.84 -19.46 2.41
CA ALA A 315 3.37 -18.14 2.87
C ALA A 315 4.34 -17.55 3.90
N GLU A 316 4.56 -16.25 3.85
CA GLU A 316 5.38 -15.50 4.80
C GLU A 316 4.73 -14.17 5.15
N THR A 317 4.71 -13.86 6.45
CA THR A 317 4.40 -12.54 6.98
C THR A 317 5.60 -12.00 7.76
N LYS A 318 5.77 -10.66 7.74
CA LYS A 318 6.98 -10.05 8.32
C LYS A 318 6.63 -8.79 9.11
N PRO A 319 6.02 -8.93 10.31
CA PRO A 319 5.62 -7.80 11.14
C PRO A 319 6.83 -7.06 11.69
N ILE A 320 6.71 -5.73 11.72
CA ILE A 320 7.70 -4.81 12.28
C ILE A 320 7.09 -4.14 13.51
N LYS A 321 7.75 -4.24 14.64
CA LYS A 321 7.43 -3.48 15.85
C LYS A 321 8.72 -2.90 16.42
N GLY A 322 8.73 -1.58 16.64
CA GLY A 322 9.91 -0.86 17.09
C GLY A 322 10.87 -0.49 15.96
N THR A 323 11.24 0.76 15.98
CA THR A 323 12.21 1.37 15.05
C THR A 323 13.02 2.39 15.84
N CYS A 324 14.34 2.37 15.68
CA CYS A 324 15.20 3.41 16.25
C CYS A 324 16.19 3.92 15.18
N PRO A 325 16.65 5.17 15.30
CA PRO A 325 17.67 5.72 14.41
C PRO A 325 18.99 4.96 14.51
N ARG A 326 19.80 5.04 13.45
CA ARG A 326 21.18 4.59 13.46
C ARG A 326 22.02 5.46 14.40
N GLY A 327 22.99 4.84 15.08
CA GLY A 327 23.96 5.57 15.89
C GLY A 327 24.92 6.41 15.05
N ALA A 328 25.40 7.52 15.62
CA ALA A 328 26.34 8.43 14.95
C ALA A 328 27.73 7.79 14.71
N ASN A 329 28.07 6.75 15.43
CA ASN A 329 29.29 5.97 15.31
C ASN A 329 29.01 4.49 15.58
N PRO A 330 29.93 3.55 15.27
CA PRO A 330 29.69 2.11 15.43
C PRO A 330 29.33 1.67 16.86
N GLN A 331 29.82 2.36 17.90
CA GLN A 331 29.52 2.04 19.31
C GLN A 331 28.06 2.42 19.65
N ASP A 332 27.66 3.64 19.32
CA ASP A 332 26.29 4.13 19.54
C ASP A 332 25.29 3.31 18.71
N ASP A 333 25.67 2.93 17.48
CA ASP A 333 24.86 2.12 16.59
C ASP A 333 24.59 0.72 17.17
N ALA A 334 25.63 0.06 17.68
CA ALA A 334 25.49 -1.23 18.36
C ALA A 334 24.64 -1.10 19.64
N THR A 335 24.77 0.01 20.36
CA THR A 335 23.97 0.28 21.57
C THR A 335 22.49 0.47 21.22
N ALA A 336 22.18 1.21 20.16
CA ALA A 336 20.82 1.42 19.69
C ALA A 336 20.16 0.09 19.23
N ALA A 337 20.88 -0.72 18.46
CA ALA A 337 20.42 -2.04 18.04
C ALA A 337 20.18 -2.98 19.23
N HIS A 338 21.11 -2.99 20.19
CA HIS A 338 20.98 -3.80 21.41
C HIS A 338 19.79 -3.34 22.27
N TRP A 339 19.60 -2.01 22.44
CA TRP A 339 18.46 -1.47 23.17
C TRP A 339 17.14 -1.94 22.52
N LEU A 340 16.99 -1.75 21.20
CA LEU A 340 15.79 -2.14 20.48
C LEU A 340 15.46 -3.64 20.63
N GLN A 341 16.50 -4.49 20.64
CA GLN A 341 16.34 -5.94 20.81
C GLN A 341 15.84 -6.33 22.20
N HIS A 342 16.08 -5.49 23.23
CA HIS A 342 15.80 -5.80 24.63
C HIS A 342 14.70 -4.94 25.25
N ASP A 343 14.17 -3.94 24.52
CA ASP A 343 13.08 -3.11 25.00
C ASP A 343 11.82 -3.93 25.28
N ALA A 344 11.36 -3.88 26.54
CA ALA A 344 10.30 -4.77 27.03
C ALA A 344 8.96 -4.50 26.34
N LYS A 345 8.61 -3.21 26.10
CA LYS A 345 7.36 -2.80 25.42
C LYS A 345 7.36 -3.34 23.99
N THR A 346 8.38 -3.00 23.21
CA THR A 346 8.52 -3.42 21.81
C THR A 346 8.47 -4.94 21.63
N ARG A 347 9.12 -5.68 22.55
CA ARG A 347 9.13 -7.15 22.54
C ARG A 347 7.74 -7.74 22.83
N ALA A 348 7.02 -7.18 23.80
CA ALA A 348 5.67 -7.62 24.15
C ALA A 348 4.69 -7.40 22.97
N GLU A 349 4.73 -6.23 22.36
CA GLU A 349 3.94 -5.90 21.16
C GLU A 349 4.27 -6.85 19.99
N ASN A 350 5.57 -7.08 19.73
CA ASN A 350 5.99 -7.96 18.64
C ASN A 350 5.51 -9.40 18.87
N LEU A 351 5.64 -9.93 20.09
CA LEU A 351 5.23 -11.29 20.43
C LEU A 351 3.73 -11.49 20.22
N MET A 352 2.92 -10.51 20.60
CA MET A 352 1.46 -10.57 20.44
C MET A 352 1.06 -10.62 18.96
N ILE A 353 1.68 -9.80 18.12
CA ILE A 353 1.40 -9.80 16.67
C ILE A 353 1.88 -11.09 16.01
N VAL A 354 3.03 -11.63 16.42
CA VAL A 354 3.52 -12.94 15.95
C VAL A 354 2.51 -14.05 16.27
N ASP A 355 1.96 -14.09 17.48
CA ASP A 355 0.99 -15.09 17.87
C ASP A 355 -0.33 -14.96 17.09
N LEU A 356 -0.80 -13.72 16.86
CA LEU A 356 -1.97 -13.44 16.04
C LEU A 356 -1.77 -13.93 14.59
N LEU A 357 -0.62 -13.64 13.98
CA LEU A 357 -0.32 -14.08 12.61
C LEU A 357 -0.14 -15.58 12.49
N ARG A 358 0.43 -16.25 13.49
CA ARG A 358 0.48 -17.70 13.56
C ARG A 358 -0.93 -18.31 13.57
N ASN A 359 -1.83 -17.74 14.38
CA ASN A 359 -3.23 -18.15 14.43
C ASN A 359 -3.91 -17.96 13.06
N ASP A 360 -3.77 -16.79 12.45
CA ASP A 360 -4.38 -16.48 11.16
C ASP A 360 -3.91 -17.43 10.06
N LEU A 361 -2.60 -17.62 9.91
CA LEU A 361 -2.02 -18.54 8.92
C LEU A 361 -2.40 -20.00 9.19
N SER A 362 -2.54 -20.43 10.45
CA SER A 362 -2.91 -21.81 10.80
C SER A 362 -4.28 -22.23 10.25
N THR A 363 -5.18 -21.28 9.98
CA THR A 363 -6.52 -21.57 9.44
C THR A 363 -6.49 -22.05 7.99
N VAL A 364 -5.51 -21.59 7.19
CA VAL A 364 -5.38 -21.87 5.75
C VAL A 364 -4.16 -22.73 5.38
N SER A 365 -3.34 -23.07 6.36
CA SER A 365 -2.14 -23.89 6.18
C SER A 365 -2.23 -25.21 6.94
N ASP A 366 -1.28 -26.13 6.67
CA ASP A 366 -1.01 -27.24 7.59
C ASP A 366 -0.50 -26.63 8.91
N PRO A 367 -1.23 -26.80 10.03
CA PRO A 367 -0.81 -26.24 11.33
C PRO A 367 0.60 -26.67 11.76
N ALA A 368 1.05 -27.86 11.36
CA ALA A 368 2.39 -28.35 11.66
C ALA A 368 3.49 -27.60 10.88
N SER A 369 3.13 -26.90 9.80
CA SER A 369 4.06 -26.12 8.97
C SER A 369 4.27 -24.70 9.47
N VAL A 370 3.43 -24.22 10.40
CA VAL A 370 3.54 -22.83 10.91
C VAL A 370 4.79 -22.70 11.79
N GLN A 371 5.70 -21.86 11.38
CA GLN A 371 7.00 -21.66 12.04
C GLN A 371 7.29 -20.17 12.22
N VAL A 372 8.19 -19.86 13.17
CA VAL A 372 8.73 -18.52 13.39
C VAL A 372 10.26 -18.58 13.25
N PRO A 373 10.78 -18.62 12.01
CA PRO A 373 12.22 -18.77 11.78
C PRO A 373 13.04 -17.59 12.32
N VAL A 374 12.43 -16.39 12.40
CA VAL A 374 13.02 -15.22 13.04
C VAL A 374 12.03 -14.67 14.05
N LEU A 375 12.43 -14.61 15.32
CA LEU A 375 11.67 -13.97 16.38
C LEU A 375 12.47 -12.80 16.95
N MET A 376 11.96 -11.57 16.75
CA MET A 376 12.57 -10.33 17.29
C MET A 376 14.03 -10.12 16.84
N GLY A 377 14.30 -10.36 15.55
CA GLY A 377 15.57 -10.04 14.93
C GLY A 377 15.70 -8.54 14.65
N VAL A 378 16.89 -7.97 14.84
CA VAL A 378 17.17 -6.59 14.45
C VAL A 378 17.66 -6.57 13.01
N GLU A 379 16.89 -5.89 12.14
CA GLU A 379 17.32 -5.58 10.78
C GLU A 379 17.83 -4.14 10.72
N SER A 380 19.07 -3.98 10.24
CA SER A 380 19.74 -2.69 10.14
C SER A 380 19.68 -2.18 8.70
N TYR A 381 19.17 -0.97 8.54
CA TYR A 381 19.08 -0.28 7.27
C TYR A 381 19.93 1.01 7.29
N ALA A 382 20.04 1.71 6.20
CA ALA A 382 20.87 2.91 6.08
C ALA A 382 20.57 3.97 7.16
N THR A 383 19.30 4.16 7.53
CA THR A 383 18.85 5.22 8.43
C THR A 383 18.27 4.74 9.76
N VAL A 384 17.90 3.47 9.87
CA VAL A 384 17.20 2.93 11.05
C VAL A 384 17.55 1.48 11.32
N HIS A 385 17.39 1.06 12.58
CA HIS A 385 17.22 -0.34 12.99
C HIS A 385 15.73 -0.63 13.19
N GLN A 386 15.29 -1.83 12.83
CA GLN A 386 13.92 -2.29 13.02
C GLN A 386 13.90 -3.65 13.70
N LEU A 387 12.99 -3.85 14.66
CA LEU A 387 12.74 -5.15 15.27
C LEU A 387 11.69 -5.90 14.44
N VAL A 388 12.11 -7.01 13.85
CA VAL A 388 11.33 -7.75 12.86
C VAL A 388 11.18 -9.20 13.29
N SER A 389 10.00 -9.75 13.13
CA SER A 389 9.77 -11.20 13.19
C SER A 389 9.34 -11.73 11.83
N THR A 390 9.53 -13.02 11.61
CA THR A 390 9.07 -13.71 10.39
C THR A 390 8.24 -14.90 10.78
N VAL A 391 7.02 -15.00 10.26
CA VAL A 391 6.15 -16.16 10.41
C VAL A 391 5.95 -16.79 9.05
N THR A 392 6.21 -18.09 8.94
CA THR A 392 6.05 -18.86 7.70
C THR A 392 5.07 -20.00 7.87
N ALA A 393 4.44 -20.40 6.76
CA ALA A 393 3.53 -21.54 6.73
C ALA A 393 3.47 -22.12 5.32
N ARG A 394 3.05 -23.41 5.21
CA ARG A 394 2.72 -24.05 3.94
C ARG A 394 1.21 -24.11 3.78
N LEU A 395 0.68 -23.44 2.76
CA LEU A 395 -0.75 -23.47 2.45
C LEU A 395 -1.22 -24.89 2.15
N LYS A 396 -2.45 -25.21 2.56
CA LYS A 396 -3.12 -26.44 2.14
C LYS A 396 -3.31 -26.43 0.61
N PRO A 397 -3.31 -27.62 -0.06
CA PRO A 397 -3.40 -27.70 -1.52
C PRO A 397 -4.62 -27.01 -2.14
N GLU A 398 -5.73 -26.93 -1.40
CA GLU A 398 -6.98 -26.29 -1.80
C GLU A 398 -7.02 -24.77 -1.54
N MET A 399 -6.02 -24.21 -0.86
CA MET A 399 -5.96 -22.80 -0.50
C MET A 399 -5.04 -22.03 -1.45
N SER A 400 -5.58 -20.95 -2.04
CA SER A 400 -4.80 -20.03 -2.87
C SER A 400 -4.17 -18.90 -2.03
N ALA A 401 -3.29 -18.12 -2.63
CA ALA A 401 -2.75 -16.89 -2.02
C ALA A 401 -3.87 -15.89 -1.68
N VAL A 402 -4.96 -15.89 -2.44
CA VAL A 402 -6.14 -15.04 -2.19
C VAL A 402 -6.82 -15.48 -0.89
N HIS A 403 -7.04 -16.78 -0.68
CA HIS A 403 -7.57 -17.32 0.58
C HIS A 403 -6.66 -17.00 1.77
N ALA A 404 -5.33 -17.11 1.60
CA ALA A 404 -4.39 -16.75 2.65
C ALA A 404 -4.47 -15.26 3.02
N SER A 405 -4.64 -14.38 2.02
CA SER A 405 -4.82 -12.95 2.28
C SER A 405 -6.11 -12.66 3.05
N ALA A 406 -7.22 -13.35 2.73
CA ALA A 406 -8.50 -13.23 3.45
C ALA A 406 -8.36 -13.66 4.92
N ALA A 407 -7.68 -14.77 5.18
CA ALA A 407 -7.47 -15.29 6.54
C ALA A 407 -6.66 -14.34 7.43
N CYS A 408 -5.66 -13.65 6.85
CA CYS A 408 -4.82 -12.71 7.58
C CYS A 408 -5.42 -11.30 7.68
N PHE A 409 -6.47 -10.99 6.90
CA PHE A 409 -7.02 -9.64 6.79
C PHE A 409 -8.06 -9.29 7.86
N PRO A 410 -8.11 -8.02 8.36
CA PRO A 410 -7.06 -7.00 8.25
C PRO A 410 -5.79 -7.38 9.01
N GLY A 411 -4.67 -6.75 8.63
CA GLY A 411 -3.38 -7.02 9.27
C GLY A 411 -3.40 -6.85 10.78
N GLY A 412 -2.80 -7.80 11.51
CA GLY A 412 -2.77 -7.79 12.96
C GLY A 412 -2.13 -6.54 13.54
N SER A 413 -1.04 -6.04 12.93
CA SER A 413 -0.34 -4.81 13.32
C SER A 413 -1.19 -3.55 13.19
N MET A 414 -2.30 -3.61 12.44
CA MET A 414 -3.22 -2.50 12.19
C MET A 414 -4.54 -2.63 12.97
N THR A 415 -4.70 -3.67 13.77
CA THR A 415 -5.92 -3.94 14.54
C THR A 415 -5.61 -4.11 16.01
N GLY A 416 -5.20 -5.27 16.44
CA GLY A 416 -4.90 -5.66 17.80
C GLY A 416 -5.51 -7.03 18.14
N ALA A 417 -5.47 -7.43 19.39
CA ALA A 417 -5.89 -8.74 19.84
C ALA A 417 -6.82 -8.69 21.07
N PRO A 418 -7.95 -9.43 21.07
CA PRO A 418 -8.51 -10.27 20.00
C PRO A 418 -9.06 -9.44 18.83
N LYS A 419 -8.73 -9.82 17.61
CA LYS A 419 -9.03 -9.04 16.39
C LYS A 419 -10.49 -8.55 16.29
N PRO A 420 -11.55 -9.40 16.46
CA PRO A 420 -12.94 -8.93 16.33
C PRO A 420 -13.34 -7.88 17.37
N SER A 421 -12.95 -8.07 18.62
CA SER A 421 -13.25 -7.13 19.71
C SER A 421 -12.53 -5.81 19.48
N THR A 422 -11.25 -5.87 19.14
CA THR A 422 -10.44 -4.68 18.90
C THR A 422 -10.93 -3.88 17.69
N MET A 423 -11.31 -4.54 16.59
CA MET A 423 -11.89 -3.85 15.42
C MET A 423 -13.21 -3.13 15.77
N ASN A 424 -14.02 -3.67 16.67
CA ASN A 424 -15.22 -2.98 17.13
C ASN A 424 -14.89 -1.75 17.98
N ILE A 425 -13.87 -1.84 18.84
CA ILE A 425 -13.37 -0.70 19.63
C ILE A 425 -12.85 0.39 18.69
N ILE A 426 -12.05 0.03 17.69
CA ILE A 426 -11.52 0.98 16.67
C ILE A 426 -12.67 1.69 15.96
N GLU A 427 -13.71 0.98 15.56
CA GLU A 427 -14.88 1.56 14.88
C GLU A 427 -15.62 2.58 15.76
N ASP A 428 -15.67 2.33 17.09
CA ASP A 428 -16.29 3.25 18.07
C ASP A 428 -15.42 4.49 18.34
N LEU A 429 -14.10 4.33 18.37
CA LEU A 429 -13.18 5.39 18.74
C LEU A 429 -12.88 6.32 17.55
N GLU A 430 -12.50 5.75 16.40
CA GLU A 430 -12.11 6.56 15.23
C GLU A 430 -13.29 7.27 14.56
N ALA A 431 -14.49 6.71 14.67
CA ALA A 431 -15.76 7.26 14.13
C ALA A 431 -15.65 7.72 12.66
N ARG A 432 -14.81 7.04 11.86
CA ARG A 432 -14.56 7.29 10.44
C ARG A 432 -14.15 6.01 9.72
N PRO A 433 -14.26 5.95 8.38
CA PRO A 433 -13.67 4.86 7.62
C PRO A 433 -12.13 5.04 7.55
N ARG A 434 -11.40 3.95 7.38
CA ARG A 434 -9.96 3.99 7.09
C ARG A 434 -9.66 3.99 5.58
N GLY A 435 -10.55 3.46 4.77
CA GLY A 435 -10.38 3.36 3.31
C GLY A 435 -9.18 2.49 2.93
N VAL A 436 -8.30 3.02 2.09
CA VAL A 436 -7.09 2.31 1.65
C VAL A 436 -6.09 2.13 2.79
N TYR A 437 -6.02 3.08 3.73
CA TYR A 437 -5.16 2.98 4.92
C TYR A 437 -5.50 1.76 5.77
N SER A 438 -4.50 1.08 6.31
CA SER A 438 -4.62 -0.19 7.05
C SER A 438 -5.09 -1.39 6.23
N GLY A 439 -5.24 -1.22 4.93
CA GLY A 439 -5.54 -2.28 3.98
C GLY A 439 -4.30 -3.05 3.55
N ALA A 440 -4.43 -3.82 2.47
CA ALA A 440 -3.34 -4.58 1.85
C ALA A 440 -3.22 -4.22 0.37
N LEU A 441 -1.99 -3.85 -0.10
CA LEU A 441 -1.72 -3.40 -1.46
C LEU A 441 -0.57 -4.20 -2.07
N GLY A 442 -0.70 -4.58 -3.33
CA GLY A 442 0.34 -5.28 -4.07
C GLY A 442 -0.21 -6.06 -5.26
N PHE A 443 0.20 -7.31 -5.43
CA PHE A 443 -0.22 -8.13 -6.54
C PHE A 443 -0.57 -9.57 -6.15
N PHE A 444 -1.44 -10.18 -6.96
CA PHE A 444 -1.62 -11.62 -7.08
C PHE A 444 -1.24 -12.04 -8.50
N SER A 445 -0.33 -12.99 -8.61
CA SER A 445 0.19 -13.49 -9.87
C SER A 445 -0.62 -14.66 -10.41
N ALA A 446 -0.76 -14.76 -11.73
CA ALA A 446 -1.50 -15.85 -12.40
C ALA A 446 -0.86 -17.23 -12.19
N ASP A 447 0.39 -17.31 -11.76
CA ASP A 447 1.07 -18.57 -11.42
C ASP A 447 0.91 -19.00 -9.96
N GLY A 448 0.10 -18.25 -9.17
CA GLY A 448 -0.27 -18.59 -7.79
C GLY A 448 0.51 -17.81 -6.72
N GLY A 449 1.51 -17.04 -7.12
CA GLY A 449 2.27 -16.16 -6.22
C GLY A 449 1.50 -14.90 -5.80
N ALA A 450 1.88 -14.29 -4.67
CA ALA A 450 1.38 -12.99 -4.23
C ALA A 450 2.43 -12.25 -3.42
N ASN A 451 2.39 -10.92 -3.45
CA ASN A 451 3.20 -10.09 -2.57
C ASN A 451 2.45 -8.80 -2.25
N LEU A 452 2.09 -8.64 -0.98
CA LEU A 452 1.23 -7.58 -0.48
C LEU A 452 1.89 -6.86 0.70
N SER A 453 1.78 -5.55 0.73
CA SER A 453 2.17 -4.69 1.86
C SER A 453 0.98 -4.31 2.74
N ILE A 454 1.25 -3.94 3.98
CA ILE A 454 0.32 -3.15 4.81
C ILE A 454 0.28 -1.72 4.24
N VAL A 455 -0.90 -1.13 4.08
CA VAL A 455 -1.02 0.25 3.58
C VAL A 455 -0.86 1.24 4.73
N ILE A 456 0.36 1.72 4.88
CA ILE A 456 0.78 2.77 5.80
C ILE A 456 1.71 3.74 5.09
N ARG A 457 1.95 4.94 5.65
CA ARG A 457 2.77 6.00 5.01
C ARG A 457 2.30 6.31 3.58
N THR A 458 0.99 6.42 3.42
CA THR A 458 0.33 6.47 2.13
C THR A 458 -0.55 7.70 2.02
N LEU A 459 -0.35 8.48 0.96
CA LEU A 459 -1.23 9.57 0.54
C LEU A 459 -2.30 9.02 -0.40
N VAL A 460 -3.53 9.46 -0.23
CA VAL A 460 -4.62 9.20 -1.20
C VAL A 460 -5.11 10.55 -1.72
N ALA A 461 -4.94 10.77 -3.01
CA ALA A 461 -5.34 12.00 -3.69
C ALA A 461 -6.59 11.77 -4.55
N HIS A 462 -7.66 12.52 -4.30
CA HIS A 462 -8.96 12.39 -4.97
C HIS A 462 -9.15 13.47 -6.04
N ASP A 463 -9.93 13.16 -7.06
CA ASP A 463 -10.30 14.07 -8.16
C ASP A 463 -11.17 15.26 -7.70
N ASN A 464 -11.64 15.27 -6.45
CA ASN A 464 -12.33 16.39 -5.84
C ASN A 464 -11.41 17.38 -5.09
N GLY A 465 -10.08 17.19 -5.22
CA GLY A 465 -9.07 18.01 -4.58
C GLY A 465 -8.81 17.69 -3.10
N LEU A 466 -9.42 16.64 -2.55
CA LEU A 466 -9.10 16.13 -1.23
C LEU A 466 -7.86 15.25 -1.31
N ILE A 467 -6.93 15.42 -0.37
CA ILE A 467 -5.77 14.56 -0.18
C ILE A 467 -5.76 14.12 1.27
N THR A 468 -5.68 12.81 1.51
CA THR A 468 -5.70 12.23 2.86
C THR A 468 -4.40 11.53 3.18
N LEU A 469 -4.04 11.53 4.46
CA LEU A 469 -2.89 10.84 5.02
C LEU A 469 -3.25 10.39 6.43
N ALA A 470 -3.11 9.12 6.75
CA ALA A 470 -3.41 8.58 8.08
C ALA A 470 -2.18 7.96 8.73
N ALA A 471 -2.12 8.06 10.05
CA ALA A 471 -1.14 7.37 10.88
C ALA A 471 -1.73 7.04 12.25
N GLY A 472 -1.09 6.12 12.97
CA GLY A 472 -1.52 5.73 14.30
C GLY A 472 -0.45 4.95 15.05
N GLY A 473 -0.79 4.50 16.23
CA GLY A 473 0.06 3.74 17.12
C GLY A 473 -0.68 2.59 17.80
N ALA A 474 0.09 1.69 18.38
CA ALA A 474 -0.40 0.58 19.20
C ALA A 474 -0.60 1.08 20.64
N ILE A 475 -1.83 1.23 21.06
CA ILE A 475 -2.19 1.65 22.42
C ILE A 475 -2.22 0.41 23.31
N VAL A 476 -1.47 0.47 24.40
CA VAL A 476 -1.37 -0.54 25.46
C VAL A 476 -1.74 0.08 26.81
N ALA A 477 -1.85 -0.72 27.86
CA ALA A 477 -2.25 -0.25 29.18
C ALA A 477 -1.37 0.89 29.73
N ASP A 478 -0.07 0.84 29.46
CA ASP A 478 0.92 1.79 29.97
C ASP A 478 1.25 2.91 28.94
N SER A 479 0.49 3.06 27.85
CA SER A 479 0.69 4.15 26.88
C SER A 479 0.43 5.51 27.52
N ASP A 480 1.31 6.49 27.24
CA ASP A 480 1.12 7.87 27.61
C ASP A 480 0.42 8.62 26.48
N PRO A 481 -0.76 9.23 26.69
CA PRO A 481 -1.56 9.84 25.63
C PRO A 481 -0.82 10.92 24.83
N ASP A 482 -0.05 11.78 25.51
CA ASP A 482 0.71 12.85 24.86
C ASP A 482 1.86 12.29 24.02
N ALA A 483 2.57 11.27 24.53
CA ALA A 483 3.63 10.60 23.79
C ALA A 483 3.11 9.86 22.54
N GLU A 484 1.97 9.17 22.64
CA GLU A 484 1.34 8.48 21.50
C GLU A 484 0.84 9.48 20.44
N TYR A 485 0.32 10.65 20.85
CA TYR A 485 -0.05 11.72 19.92
C TYR A 485 1.17 12.25 19.15
N GLU A 486 2.29 12.53 19.83
CA GLU A 486 3.53 12.97 19.17
C GLU A 486 4.13 11.88 18.27
N GLU A 487 4.01 10.62 18.65
CA GLU A 487 4.43 9.50 17.79
C GLU A 487 3.59 9.44 16.51
N MET A 488 2.27 9.59 16.61
CA MET A 488 1.35 9.65 15.48
C MET A 488 1.71 10.81 14.54
N LEU A 489 1.93 12.04 15.07
CA LEU A 489 2.36 13.19 14.29
C LEU A 489 3.72 12.97 13.61
N THR A 490 4.66 12.31 14.29
CA THR A 490 5.97 11.95 13.73
C THR A 490 5.81 11.01 12.53
N LYS A 491 4.90 10.03 12.61
CA LYS A 491 4.60 9.12 11.51
C LYS A 491 3.93 9.83 10.32
N LEU A 492 3.03 10.80 10.57
CA LEU A 492 2.44 11.64 9.53
C LEU A 492 3.54 12.47 8.82
N ARG A 493 4.41 13.14 9.60
CA ARG A 493 5.52 13.95 9.07
C ARG A 493 6.52 13.10 8.26
N ALA A 494 6.81 11.88 8.70
CA ALA A 494 7.71 10.97 7.99
C ALA A 494 7.18 10.55 6.59
N ALA A 495 5.86 10.49 6.40
CA ALA A 495 5.25 10.17 5.11
C ALA A 495 5.15 11.38 4.17
N LEU A 496 5.36 12.60 4.67
CA LEU A 496 5.17 13.86 3.94
C LEU A 496 6.50 14.62 3.81
N PRO A 497 7.14 14.64 2.63
CA PRO A 497 8.34 15.43 2.42
C PRO A 497 8.10 16.92 2.70
N PRO A 498 9.03 17.64 3.37
CA PRO A 498 8.88 19.07 3.65
C PRO A 498 8.72 19.96 2.39
N SER A 499 9.29 19.53 1.26
CA SER A 499 9.15 20.18 -0.04
C SER A 499 7.75 20.04 -0.65
N VAL A 500 6.98 19.04 -0.20
CA VAL A 500 5.62 18.73 -0.67
C VAL A 500 4.57 19.39 0.21
N GLY A 501 4.75 19.34 1.53
CA GLY A 501 3.75 19.88 2.43
C GLY A 501 4.15 19.82 3.90
N ARG A 502 3.24 20.26 4.75
CA ARG A 502 3.42 20.27 6.20
C ARG A 502 2.13 19.98 6.94
N ILE A 503 2.24 19.37 8.11
CA ILE A 503 1.16 19.23 9.09
C ILE A 503 1.04 20.54 9.84
N VAL A 504 -0.15 21.10 9.92
CA VAL A 504 -0.45 22.37 10.61
C VAL A 504 -1.52 22.16 11.66
N GLU A 505 -1.33 22.68 12.86
CA GLU A 505 -2.32 22.63 13.91
C GLU A 505 -3.51 23.56 13.61
N LYS A 506 -4.72 23.14 13.97
CA LYS A 506 -5.92 23.97 13.89
C LYS A 506 -5.80 25.10 14.90
N GLY A 507 -5.70 26.35 14.43
CA GLY A 507 -5.79 27.55 15.31
C GLY A 507 -4.61 28.51 15.27
N VAL A 508 -3.50 28.22 14.59
CA VAL A 508 -2.41 29.20 14.41
C VAL A 508 -2.77 30.15 13.27
N SER A 509 -3.46 31.26 13.60
CA SER A 509 -3.75 32.34 12.66
C SER A 509 -2.45 32.97 12.13
N LYS A 510 -2.50 33.51 10.90
CA LYS A 510 -1.37 34.07 10.12
C LYS A 510 -0.52 35.16 10.83
N GLN A 511 -0.74 35.47 12.12
CA GLN A 511 -0.06 36.57 12.81
C GLN A 511 1.26 36.22 13.49
N SER A 512 1.61 34.94 13.69
CA SER A 512 2.87 34.56 14.40
C SER A 512 4.08 34.23 13.51
N VAL A 513 3.90 34.05 12.19
CA VAL A 513 4.99 33.68 11.29
C VAL A 513 5.87 34.89 10.87
N ALA A 514 5.40 36.13 11.10
CA ALA A 514 6.18 37.33 10.76
C ALA A 514 7.20 37.75 11.84
N ALA A 515 7.20 37.10 13.00
CA ALA A 515 8.07 37.51 14.13
C ALA A 515 9.38 36.71 14.21
N THR A 516 9.43 35.48 13.69
CA THR A 516 10.62 34.61 13.78
C THR A 516 11.67 34.86 12.70
N ASP A 517 11.28 35.51 11.58
CA ASP A 517 12.25 35.84 10.50
C ASP A 517 13.02 37.14 10.75
N ARG A 518 12.73 37.89 11.82
CA ARG A 518 13.43 39.13 12.15
C ARG A 518 14.54 39.02 13.20
N GLU A 519 14.63 37.92 13.90
CA GLU A 519 15.67 37.76 14.94
C GLU A 519 16.97 37.09 14.45
N ASN A 520 17.03 36.56 13.23
CA ASN A 520 18.25 35.94 12.68
C ASN A 520 19.03 36.79 11.64
N SER A 521 18.71 38.08 11.51
CA SER A 521 19.45 39.00 10.61
C SER A 521 20.22 40.10 11.33
N GLY A 522 20.73 39.85 12.51
CA GLY A 522 21.45 40.85 13.28
C GLY A 522 22.50 40.29 14.21
N VAL A 523 23.57 39.73 13.65
CA VAL A 523 24.94 39.82 14.25
C VAL A 523 25.95 39.68 13.12
N SER A 524 26.65 40.74 12.87
CA SER A 524 27.81 40.92 12.02
C SER A 524 29.02 40.07 12.46
#